data_f98df7d7a1f5cbd18d351773696aa0aa
#
_entry.id   f98df7d7a1f5cbd18d351773696aa0aa
#
_cell.length_a   1.000
_cell.length_b   1.000
_cell.length_c   1.000
_cell.angle_alpha   90.00
_cell.angle_beta   90.00
_cell.angle_gamma   90.00
#
_symmetry.space_group_name_H-M   'P 1'
#
loop_
_entity.id
_entity.type
_entity.pdbx_description
1 polymer ?
#
loop_
_entity_poly.entity_id
_entity_poly.type
_entity_poly.pdbx_seq_one_letter_code
_entity_poly.pdbx_strand_id
1 'polypeptide(L)'
;MIGVSKNLHNTPRRVKFWASAEQSKYIKTKPLHPSQKLKSENPEDGSCIFQIEVVINFEMYSVFMSYGPGVKVIYPHYAMCYMKNKLKEAAELYDRIVGAEMNDTEDKG
;
A
#
# COMPACT_ATOMS: atom_id res chain seq x y z
N MET A 1 6.64 32.16 4.71
CA MET A 1 7.72 31.19 4.85
C MET A 1 7.20 29.88 5.34
N ILE A 2 6.42 29.94 6.40
CA ILE A 2 5.83 28.70 6.94
C ILE A 2 4.93 28.04 5.91
N GLY A 3 4.20 28.85 5.15
CA GLY A 3 3.34 28.33 4.10
C GLY A 3 4.11 27.54 3.05
N VAL A 4 5.34 27.95 2.78
CA VAL A 4 6.16 27.25 1.80
C VAL A 4 6.49 25.84 2.28
N SER A 5 6.83 25.70 3.55
CA SER A 5 7.10 24.37 4.12
C SER A 5 5.88 23.47 4.04
N LYS A 6 4.72 24.02 4.37
CA LYS A 6 3.48 23.25 4.28
C LYS A 6 3.22 22.81 2.84
N ASN A 7 3.46 23.72 1.90
CA ASN A 7 3.25 23.39 0.50
C ASN A 7 4.13 22.25 0.05
N LEU A 8 5.37 22.20 0.51
CA LEU A 8 6.26 21.11 0.18
C LEU A 8 5.74 19.78 0.68
N HIS A 9 5.20 19.75 1.90
CA HIS A 9 4.65 18.52 2.47
C HIS A 9 3.36 18.11 1.80
N ASN A 10 2.61 19.07 1.25
CA ASN A 10 1.32 18.80 0.64
C ASN A 10 1.38 18.72 -0.88
N THR A 11 2.58 18.80 -1.44
CA THR A 11 2.74 18.72 -2.89
C THR A 11 2.50 17.30 -3.39
N PRO A 12 1.62 17.11 -4.39
CA PRO A 12 1.42 15.79 -4.97
C PRO A 12 2.72 15.26 -5.57
N ARG A 13 2.93 13.97 -5.40
CA ARG A 13 4.12 13.31 -5.91
C ARG A 13 3.72 12.09 -6.69
N ARG A 14 4.60 11.69 -7.61
CA ARG A 14 4.37 10.49 -8.39
C ARG A 14 4.56 9.27 -7.52
N VAL A 15 3.57 8.40 -7.53
CA VAL A 15 3.62 7.14 -6.80
C VAL A 15 3.30 6.02 -7.78
N LYS A 16 4.16 5.02 -7.83
CA LYS A 16 3.92 3.84 -8.66
C LYS A 16 3.64 2.66 -7.76
N PHE A 17 2.69 1.84 -8.16
CA PHE A 17 2.36 0.65 -7.39
C PHE A 17 2.05 -0.52 -8.31
N TRP A 18 2.41 -1.69 -7.81
CA TRP A 18 2.14 -2.96 -8.47
C TRP A 18 0.81 -3.49 -7.93
N ALA A 19 0.00 -4.07 -8.80
CA ALA A 19 -1.25 -4.69 -8.42
C ALA A 19 -1.34 -6.07 -9.04
N SER A 20 -1.83 -7.04 -8.26
CA SER A 20 -2.01 -8.40 -8.77
C SER A 20 -3.07 -8.41 -9.87
N ALA A 21 -3.16 -9.52 -10.61
CA ALA A 21 -4.12 -9.63 -11.70
C ALA A 21 -5.54 -9.35 -11.21
N GLU A 22 -5.90 -9.91 -10.07
CA GLU A 22 -7.23 -9.75 -9.50
C GLU A 22 -7.48 -8.30 -9.09
N GLN A 23 -6.54 -7.72 -8.35
CA GLN A 23 -6.69 -6.32 -7.91
C GLN A 23 -6.62 -5.35 -9.07
N SER A 24 -5.84 -5.67 -10.10
CA SER A 24 -5.73 -4.81 -11.27
C SER A 24 -7.08 -4.63 -11.95
N LYS A 25 -7.85 -5.70 -12.07
CA LYS A 25 -9.18 -5.62 -12.68
C LYS A 25 -10.08 -4.65 -11.91
N TYR A 26 -10.06 -4.77 -10.60
CA TYR A 26 -10.86 -3.91 -9.74
C TYR A 26 -10.39 -2.46 -9.82
N ILE A 27 -9.09 -2.25 -9.76
CA ILE A 27 -8.50 -0.91 -9.76
C ILE A 27 -8.73 -0.21 -11.10
N LYS A 28 -8.74 -0.95 -12.20
CA LYS A 28 -9.05 -0.37 -13.51
C LYS A 28 -10.46 0.21 -13.55
N THR A 29 -11.40 -0.44 -12.89
CA THR A 29 -12.79 0.03 -12.88
C THR A 29 -13.02 1.10 -11.82
N LYS A 30 -12.27 1.04 -10.72
CA LYS A 30 -12.36 2.02 -9.63
C LYS A 30 -10.98 2.55 -9.32
N PRO A 31 -10.50 3.54 -10.06
CA PRO A 31 -9.17 4.10 -9.83
C PRO A 31 -9.01 4.63 -8.41
N LEU A 32 -7.81 4.48 -7.88
CA LEU A 32 -7.50 4.98 -6.54
C LEU A 32 -7.47 6.49 -6.50
N HIS A 33 -7.22 7.12 -7.64
CA HIS A 33 -7.13 8.56 -7.74
C HIS A 33 -7.39 8.96 -9.18
N PRO A 34 -7.98 10.14 -9.42
CA PRO A 34 -8.23 10.59 -10.79
C PRO A 34 -7.00 10.66 -11.68
N SER A 35 -5.83 10.82 -11.10
CA SER A 35 -4.57 10.89 -11.86
C SER A 35 -4.04 9.52 -12.27
N GLN A 36 -4.72 8.45 -11.91
CA GLN A 36 -4.22 7.09 -12.16
C GLN A 36 -4.02 6.81 -13.64
N LYS A 37 -2.85 6.23 -13.94
CA LYS A 37 -2.52 5.81 -15.29
C LYS A 37 -1.92 4.41 -15.24
N LEU A 38 -2.27 3.59 -16.23
CA LEU A 38 -1.66 2.27 -16.39
C LEU A 38 -0.31 2.45 -17.05
N LYS A 39 0.74 2.00 -16.40
CA LYS A 39 2.10 2.13 -16.92
C LYS A 39 2.58 0.87 -17.62
N SER A 40 2.22 -0.28 -17.11
CA SER A 40 2.59 -1.53 -17.75
C SER A 40 1.68 -2.64 -17.27
N GLU A 41 1.62 -3.69 -18.06
CA GLU A 41 0.82 -4.87 -17.74
C GLU A 41 1.64 -6.09 -18.11
N ASN A 42 1.74 -7.04 -17.17
CA ASN A 42 2.46 -8.29 -17.42
C ASN A 42 1.49 -9.28 -18.07
N PRO A 43 1.71 -9.64 -19.33
CA PRO A 43 0.79 -10.54 -20.01
C PRO A 43 0.80 -11.96 -19.47
N GLU A 44 1.84 -12.34 -18.76
CA GLU A 44 1.94 -13.69 -18.23
C GLU A 44 1.04 -13.92 -17.04
N ASP A 45 1.00 -12.99 -16.11
CA ASP A 45 0.19 -13.18 -14.91
C ASP A 45 -0.91 -12.16 -14.76
N GLY A 46 -1.00 -11.17 -15.65
CA GLY A 46 -2.05 -10.17 -15.61
C GLY A 46 -1.84 -9.06 -14.59
N SER A 47 -0.73 -9.07 -13.89
CA SER A 47 -0.47 -7.99 -12.94
C SER A 47 -0.13 -6.70 -13.69
N CYS A 48 -0.32 -5.57 -13.00
CA CYS A 48 -0.14 -4.27 -13.63
C CYS A 48 0.64 -3.35 -12.72
N ILE A 49 1.25 -2.35 -13.35
CA ILE A 49 1.89 -1.26 -12.62
C ILE A 49 1.15 0.01 -13.00
N PHE A 50 0.64 0.69 -11.98
CA PHE A 50 -0.08 1.95 -12.15
C PHE A 50 0.74 3.09 -11.56
N GLN A 51 0.39 4.29 -11.98
CA GLN A 51 1.01 5.50 -11.45
C GLN A 51 -0.09 6.49 -11.08
N ILE A 52 0.08 7.11 -9.94
CA ILE A 52 -0.82 8.18 -9.49
C ILE A 52 0.02 9.35 -9.01
N GLU A 53 -0.61 10.53 -8.96
CA GLU A 53 0.03 11.71 -8.39
C GLU A 53 -0.80 12.13 -7.18
N VAL A 54 -0.25 11.90 -6.01
CA VAL A 54 -0.97 12.15 -4.74
C VAL A 54 -0.02 12.69 -3.69
N VAL A 55 -0.59 13.34 -2.71
CA VAL A 55 0.17 13.74 -1.52
C VAL A 55 0.48 12.47 -0.74
N ILE A 56 1.76 12.27 -0.44
CA ILE A 56 2.19 11.11 0.32
C ILE A 56 1.98 11.40 1.80
N ASN A 57 0.99 10.77 2.38
CA ASN A 57 0.61 10.98 3.77
C ASN A 57 0.02 9.69 4.34
N PHE A 58 -0.41 9.76 5.60
CA PHE A 58 -0.97 8.61 6.28
C PHE A 58 -2.18 8.04 5.54
N GLU A 59 -3.03 8.93 5.02
CA GLU A 59 -4.23 8.47 4.31
C GLU A 59 -3.87 7.63 3.09
N MET A 60 -2.87 8.09 2.33
CA MET A 60 -2.41 7.33 1.16
C MET A 60 -1.90 5.96 1.57
N TYR A 61 -1.05 5.91 2.60
CA TYR A 61 -0.53 4.64 3.07
C TYR A 61 -1.64 3.71 3.54
N SER A 62 -2.64 4.28 4.21
CA SER A 62 -3.76 3.49 4.71
C SER A 62 -4.55 2.85 3.57
N VAL A 63 -4.75 3.59 2.49
CA VAL A 63 -5.44 3.04 1.32
C VAL A 63 -4.69 1.84 0.78
N PHE A 64 -3.37 1.97 0.61
CA PHE A 64 -2.58 0.86 0.09
C PHE A 64 -2.57 -0.34 1.04
N MET A 65 -2.50 -0.08 2.33
CA MET A 65 -2.53 -1.16 3.31
C MET A 65 -3.83 -1.93 3.28
N SER A 66 -4.93 -1.26 2.94
CA SER A 66 -6.24 -1.90 2.91
C SER A 66 -6.35 -2.97 1.82
N TYR A 67 -5.48 -2.90 0.82
CA TYR A 67 -5.47 -3.92 -0.24
C TYR A 67 -4.64 -5.16 0.12
N GLY A 68 -3.93 -5.10 1.25
CA GLY A 68 -3.14 -6.23 1.68
C GLY A 68 -2.03 -6.59 0.71
N PRO A 69 -1.80 -7.90 0.48
CA PRO A 69 -0.70 -8.33 -0.39
C PRO A 69 -0.95 -8.12 -1.88
N GLY A 70 -2.17 -7.74 -2.26
CA GLY A 70 -2.51 -7.61 -3.67
C GLY A 70 -2.01 -6.33 -4.32
N VAL A 71 -1.54 -5.37 -3.53
CA VAL A 71 -1.04 -4.10 -4.04
C VAL A 71 0.22 -3.73 -3.28
N LYS A 72 1.25 -3.30 -4.03
CA LYS A 72 2.54 -2.95 -3.42
C LYS A 72 3.03 -1.63 -3.98
N VAL A 73 3.37 -0.70 -3.08
CA VAL A 73 3.99 0.56 -3.48
C VAL A 73 5.43 0.25 -3.88
N ILE A 74 5.83 0.69 -5.08
CA ILE A 74 7.18 0.45 -5.57
C ILE A 74 7.97 1.73 -5.80
N TYR A 75 7.32 2.87 -5.82
CA TYR A 75 7.99 4.16 -6.02
C TYR A 75 7.15 5.25 -5.36
N PRO A 76 7.76 6.23 -4.70
CA PRO A 76 9.21 6.41 -4.50
C PRO A 76 9.77 5.42 -3.47
N HIS A 77 11.08 5.30 -3.46
CA HIS A 77 11.75 4.31 -2.62
C HIS A 77 11.40 4.45 -1.14
N TYR A 78 11.39 5.68 -0.63
CA TYR A 78 11.10 5.86 0.80
C TYR A 78 9.66 5.44 1.15
N ALA A 79 8.73 5.60 0.22
CA ALA A 79 7.36 5.17 0.44
C ALA A 79 7.26 3.64 0.45
N MET A 80 8.02 3.01 -0.45
CA MET A 80 8.10 1.56 -0.46
C MET A 80 8.65 1.04 0.86
N CYS A 81 9.71 1.66 1.35
CA CYS A 81 10.31 1.27 2.63
C CYS A 81 9.35 1.48 3.80
N TYR A 82 8.63 2.58 3.78
CA TYR A 82 7.64 2.85 4.83
C TYR A 82 6.61 1.72 4.87
N MET A 83 6.04 1.37 3.70
CA MET A 83 5.05 0.31 3.62
C MET A 83 5.62 -1.02 4.09
N LYS A 84 6.83 -1.34 3.62
CA LYS A 84 7.48 -2.58 4.01
C LYS A 84 7.64 -2.68 5.52
N ASN A 85 8.14 -1.62 6.14
CA ASN A 85 8.38 -1.62 7.57
C ASN A 85 7.09 -1.71 8.37
N LYS A 86 6.05 -0.98 7.93
CA LYS A 86 4.77 -1.02 8.63
C LYS A 86 4.10 -2.37 8.53
N LEU A 87 4.17 -2.99 7.36
CA LEU A 87 3.60 -4.32 7.18
C LEU A 87 4.37 -5.37 7.98
N LYS A 88 5.68 -5.20 8.08
CA LYS A 88 6.50 -6.10 8.89
C LYS A 88 6.14 -5.98 10.37
N GLU A 89 5.99 -4.75 10.87
CA GLU A 89 5.58 -4.54 12.25
C GLU A 89 4.23 -5.17 12.52
N ALA A 90 3.30 -5.00 11.60
CA ALA A 90 1.97 -5.58 11.75
C ALA A 90 2.02 -7.10 11.79
N ALA A 91 2.82 -7.69 10.90
CA ALA A 91 2.96 -9.14 10.86
C ALA A 91 3.54 -9.68 12.17
N GLU A 92 4.56 -9.01 12.69
CA GLU A 92 5.18 -9.42 13.95
C GLU A 92 4.19 -9.32 15.10
N LEU A 93 3.38 -8.29 15.09
CA LEU A 93 2.36 -8.12 16.12
C LEU A 93 1.32 -9.22 16.06
N TYR A 94 0.90 -9.59 14.87
CA TYR A 94 -0.03 -10.70 14.70
C TYR A 94 0.56 -12.01 15.21
N ASP A 95 1.83 -12.24 14.93
CA ASP A 95 2.48 -13.45 15.39
C ASP A 95 2.41 -13.57 16.91
N ARG A 96 2.64 -12.48 17.61
CA ARG A 96 2.56 -12.47 19.06
C ARG A 96 1.15 -12.68 19.58
N ILE A 97 0.18 -12.06 18.92
CA ILE A 97 -1.23 -12.16 19.31
C ILE A 97 -1.73 -13.59 19.09
N VAL A 98 -1.40 -14.16 17.94
CA VAL A 98 -1.82 -15.53 17.62
C VAL A 98 -1.22 -16.50 18.63
N GLY A 99 0.05 -16.30 19.00
CA GLY A 99 0.67 -17.14 20.01
C GLY A 99 -0.06 -17.09 21.33
N ALA A 100 -0.43 -15.89 21.77
CA ALA A 100 -1.16 -15.73 23.01
C ALA A 100 -2.54 -16.41 22.95
N GLU A 101 -3.24 -16.25 21.84
CA GLU A 101 -4.55 -16.86 21.66
C GLU A 101 -4.46 -18.39 21.67
N MET A 102 -3.43 -18.92 21.05
CA MET A 102 -3.24 -20.36 21.04
C MET A 102 -3.02 -20.90 22.44
N ASN A 103 -2.27 -20.17 23.26
CA ASN A 103 -2.07 -20.55 24.64
C ASN A 103 -3.39 -20.55 25.41
N ASP A 104 -4.18 -19.54 25.22
CA ASP A 104 -5.48 -19.44 25.88
C ASP A 104 -6.39 -20.58 25.45
N THR A 105 -6.36 -20.92 24.17
CA THR A 105 -7.18 -22.01 23.63
C THR A 105 -6.80 -23.32 24.28
N GLU A 106 -5.52 -23.55 24.45
CA GLU A 106 -5.03 -24.76 25.11
C GLU A 106 -5.51 -24.84 26.53
N ASP A 107 -5.48 -23.74 27.23
CA ASP A 107 -5.95 -23.70 28.61
C ASP A 107 -7.40 -24.11 28.72
N LYS A 108 -8.18 -23.68 27.76
CA LYS A 108 -9.62 -24.00 27.74
C LYS A 108 -9.86 -25.45 27.36
N GLY A 109 -9.01 -25.95 26.52
CA GLY A 109 -9.12 -27.30 26.02
C GLY A 109 -8.89 -28.32 27.09
#